data_387598bf754e818bfe92fd347f5fb023
#
_entry.id   387598bf754e818bfe92fd347f5fb023
#
_cell.length_a   1.000
_cell.length_b   1.000
_cell.length_c   1.000
_cell.angle_alpha   90.00
_cell.angle_beta   90.00
_cell.angle_gamma   90.00
#
_symmetry.space_group_name_H-M   'P 1'
#
loop_
_entity.id
_entity.type
_entity.pdbx_description
1 polymer ?
#
loop_
_entity_poly.entity_id
_entity_poly.type
_entity_poly.pdbx_seq_one_letter_code
_entity_poly.pdbx_strand_id
1 'polypeptide(L)'
;MRSPELTFLFTPCIYFLTMSEECIRIDGLHVQREGVEILRGLSLTVACGDRLIVAGPNGAGKTTLMKAILGMVRASAGRILVLGQPVGSREWSRGRRRIGYVNQESVHVDFPVSGREVVEIGVCSLRLGKAEKRRRIEDAMAAVGCSHLQSRMYARLSGGEKQKLSLARCLCQDPQLLLLDEPTSSLDPRSRSELMDLLRVLNERHRLTMVMVSHDAQVLSEPEWKIEHMEAGAFA
;
A
#
# COMPACT_ATOMS: atom_id res chain seq x y z
N MET A 1 -3.23 -32.98 4.80
CA MET A 1 -4.25 -32.18 4.09
C MET A 1 -3.48 -31.23 3.18
N ARG A 2 -3.64 -31.36 1.86
CA ARG A 2 -2.91 -30.57 0.86
C ARG A 2 -3.47 -29.14 0.86
N SER A 3 -2.61 -28.14 1.01
CA SER A 3 -2.94 -26.74 0.83
C SER A 3 -3.52 -26.53 -0.57
N PRO A 4 -4.61 -25.74 -0.74
CA PRO A 4 -5.12 -25.44 -2.07
C PRO A 4 -4.04 -24.65 -2.82
N GLU A 5 -3.64 -25.16 -3.98
CA GLU A 5 -2.79 -24.46 -4.94
C GLU A 5 -3.50 -23.17 -5.34
N LEU A 6 -3.01 -22.06 -4.83
CA LEU A 6 -3.37 -20.71 -5.26
C LEU A 6 -2.77 -20.47 -6.64
N THR A 7 -3.44 -21.03 -7.64
CA THR A 7 -3.06 -20.89 -9.04
C THR A 7 -3.66 -19.60 -9.59
N PHE A 8 -2.78 -18.67 -9.98
CA PHE A 8 -3.03 -17.53 -10.88
C PHE A 8 -3.90 -16.37 -10.38
N LEU A 9 -3.29 -15.49 -9.57
CA LEU A 9 -3.86 -14.16 -9.32
C LEU A 9 -3.27 -13.05 -10.19
N PHE A 10 -2.05 -13.19 -10.62
CA PHE A 10 -1.37 -12.16 -11.39
C PHE A 10 -0.78 -12.80 -12.65
N THR A 11 -1.27 -12.40 -13.80
CA THR A 11 -0.56 -12.62 -15.04
C THR A 11 0.80 -11.94 -14.87
N PRO A 12 1.94 -12.66 -14.97
CA PRO A 12 3.22 -11.97 -15.01
C PRO A 12 3.13 -11.05 -16.22
N CYS A 13 3.03 -9.75 -15.95
CA CYS A 13 3.01 -8.75 -17.00
C CYS A 13 4.40 -8.81 -17.64
N ILE A 14 4.51 -9.61 -18.72
CA ILE A 14 5.68 -9.67 -19.59
C ILE A 14 5.73 -8.34 -20.37
N TYR A 15 5.90 -7.25 -19.63
CA TYR A 15 6.40 -6.01 -20.19
C TYR A 15 7.85 -5.86 -19.69
N PHE A 16 8.73 -6.70 -20.28
CA PHE A 16 10.16 -6.44 -20.38
C PHE A 16 10.39 -5.28 -21.35
N LEU A 17 9.92 -4.09 -20.98
CA LEU A 17 10.29 -2.85 -21.64
C LEU A 17 10.72 -1.88 -20.55
N THR A 18 12.04 -1.76 -20.37
CA THR A 18 12.73 -0.74 -19.56
C THR A 18 12.08 -0.49 -18.18
N MET A 19 12.06 -1.52 -17.34
CA MET A 19 11.78 -1.32 -15.93
C MET A 19 12.98 -0.60 -15.34
N SER A 20 12.80 0.64 -14.90
CA SER A 20 13.76 1.24 -13.98
C SER A 20 13.88 0.28 -12.79
N GLU A 21 15.10 -0.04 -12.37
CA GLU A 21 15.33 -0.85 -11.17
C GLU A 21 14.68 -0.20 -9.93
N GLU A 22 14.35 1.09 -10.05
CA GLU A 22 13.77 1.94 -9.01
C GLU A 22 12.25 2.03 -9.14
N CYS A 23 11.55 1.57 -8.11
CA CYS A 23 10.11 1.72 -7.99
C CYS A 23 9.74 3.14 -7.51
N ILE A 24 10.50 3.67 -6.56
CA ILE A 24 10.37 5.04 -6.07
C ILE A 24 11.74 5.70 -6.08
N ARG A 25 11.80 6.93 -6.60
CA ARG A 25 12.95 7.82 -6.46
C ARG A 25 12.49 9.21 -6.04
N ILE A 26 13.06 9.70 -4.96
CA ILE A 26 12.81 11.02 -4.40
C ILE A 26 14.15 11.74 -4.31
N ASP A 27 14.24 12.92 -4.89
CA ASP A 27 15.44 13.75 -4.88
C ASP A 27 15.11 15.11 -4.25
N GLY A 28 15.66 15.38 -3.06
CA GLY A 28 15.58 16.66 -2.37
C GLY A 28 14.15 17.17 -2.15
N LEU A 29 13.26 16.32 -1.68
CA LEU A 29 11.84 16.64 -1.52
C LEU A 29 11.61 17.61 -0.36
N HIS A 30 10.94 18.72 -0.66
CA HIS A 30 10.41 19.66 0.33
C HIS A 30 8.88 19.70 0.22
N VAL A 31 8.21 19.72 1.35
CA VAL A 31 6.76 19.90 1.45
C VAL A 31 6.45 20.91 2.53
N GLN A 32 5.69 21.95 2.16
CA GLN A 32 5.18 22.96 3.09
C GLN A 32 3.67 22.89 3.19
N ARG A 33 3.16 23.11 4.37
CA ARG A 33 1.73 23.24 4.65
C ARG A 33 1.50 24.40 5.62
N GLU A 34 0.66 25.34 5.22
CA GLU A 34 0.31 26.52 6.05
C GLU A 34 1.54 27.31 6.54
N GLY A 35 2.57 27.43 5.68
CA GLY A 35 3.82 28.11 6.01
C GLY A 35 4.83 27.28 6.83
N VAL A 36 4.44 26.08 7.28
CA VAL A 36 5.33 25.18 8.03
C VAL A 36 5.94 24.16 7.08
N GLU A 37 7.26 24.00 7.14
CA GLU A 37 7.97 22.98 6.38
C GLU A 37 7.87 21.63 7.09
N ILE A 38 7.19 20.68 6.44
CA ILE A 38 6.93 19.33 6.96
C ILE A 38 7.99 18.33 6.49
N LEU A 39 8.41 18.42 5.21
CA LEU A 39 9.49 17.60 4.67
C LEU A 39 10.64 18.52 4.23
N ARG A 40 11.88 18.12 4.54
CA ARG A 40 13.06 18.99 4.46
C ARG A 40 14.17 18.31 3.68
N GLY A 41 14.18 18.48 2.35
CA GLY A 41 15.25 17.98 1.48
C GLY A 41 15.39 16.46 1.46
N LEU A 42 14.29 15.74 1.67
CA LEU A 42 14.27 14.29 1.80
C LEU A 42 14.62 13.62 0.47
N SER A 43 15.55 12.66 0.50
CA SER A 43 15.93 11.83 -0.65
C SER A 43 15.78 10.36 -0.29
N LEU A 44 15.21 9.55 -1.22
CA LEU A 44 14.93 8.14 -1.01
C LEU A 44 14.92 7.39 -2.34
N THR A 45 15.49 6.20 -2.35
CA THR A 45 15.36 5.26 -3.47
C THR A 45 14.85 3.91 -2.96
N VAL A 46 13.80 3.38 -3.60
CA VAL A 46 13.24 2.06 -3.32
C VAL A 46 13.27 1.25 -4.59
N ALA A 47 13.97 0.12 -4.57
CA ALA A 47 14.03 -0.77 -5.73
C ALA A 47 12.72 -1.56 -5.90
N CYS A 48 12.48 -2.03 -7.14
CA CYS A 48 11.32 -2.88 -7.40
C CYS A 48 11.42 -4.21 -6.65
N GLY A 49 10.38 -4.55 -5.88
CA GLY A 49 10.34 -5.73 -5.04
C GLY A 49 10.90 -5.52 -3.63
N ASP A 50 11.44 -4.35 -3.30
CA ASP A 50 11.88 -4.03 -1.95
C ASP A 50 10.73 -3.94 -0.95
N ARG A 51 11.06 -4.19 0.31
CA ARG A 51 10.22 -3.94 1.49
C ARG A 51 10.91 -2.90 2.35
N LEU A 52 10.29 -1.74 2.50
CA LEU A 52 10.81 -0.62 3.26
C LEU A 52 9.87 -0.23 4.39
N ILE A 53 10.39 -0.03 5.59
CA ILE A 53 9.70 0.62 6.69
C ILE A 53 10.27 2.03 6.87
N VAL A 54 9.40 3.02 6.87
CA VAL A 54 9.72 4.37 7.32
C VAL A 54 9.31 4.49 8.78
N ALA A 55 10.30 4.45 9.66
CA ALA A 55 10.13 4.52 11.11
C ALA A 55 10.26 5.97 11.60
N GLY A 56 9.69 6.26 12.76
CA GLY A 56 9.89 7.57 13.41
C GLY A 56 8.71 7.96 14.30
N PRO A 57 8.87 9.01 15.12
CA PRO A 57 7.84 9.47 16.05
C PRO A 57 6.62 10.04 15.31
N ASN A 58 5.52 10.21 16.06
CA ASN A 58 4.35 10.91 15.54
C ASN A 58 4.72 12.36 15.21
N GLY A 59 4.22 12.87 14.08
CA GLY A 59 4.57 14.21 13.59
C GLY A 59 5.88 14.30 12.79
N ALA A 60 6.66 13.23 12.64
CA ALA A 60 7.90 13.23 11.85
C ALA A 60 7.70 13.51 10.34
N GLY A 61 6.47 13.45 9.83
CA GLY A 61 6.18 13.70 8.41
C GLY A 61 5.89 12.44 7.60
N LYS A 62 5.87 11.25 8.21
CA LYS A 62 5.70 9.93 7.54
C LYS A 62 4.46 9.85 6.64
N THR A 63 3.28 10.19 7.18
CA THR A 63 2.02 10.23 6.40
C THR A 63 2.06 11.29 5.30
N THR A 64 2.78 12.41 5.54
CA THR A 64 2.98 13.45 4.50
C THR A 64 3.83 12.91 3.36
N LEU A 65 4.86 12.14 3.65
CA LEU A 65 5.68 11.45 2.64
C LEU A 65 4.81 10.49 1.80
N MET A 66 3.97 9.64 2.45
CA MET A 66 3.03 8.76 1.74
C MET A 66 2.09 9.55 0.82
N LYS A 67 1.51 10.65 1.33
CA LYS A 67 0.62 11.52 0.55
C LYS A 67 1.34 12.22 -0.60
N ALA A 68 2.62 12.58 -0.44
CA ALA A 68 3.43 13.15 -1.51
C ALA A 68 3.73 12.13 -2.61
N ILE A 69 4.09 10.88 -2.26
CA ILE A 69 4.27 9.77 -3.20
C ILE A 69 2.96 9.49 -3.98
N LEU A 70 1.80 9.62 -3.33
CA LEU A 70 0.48 9.47 -3.96
C LEU A 70 0.07 10.69 -4.81
N GLY A 71 0.83 11.79 -4.78
CA GLY A 71 0.47 13.03 -5.45
C GLY A 71 -0.73 13.74 -4.84
N MET A 72 -1.08 13.43 -3.57
CA MET A 72 -2.14 14.08 -2.80
C MET A 72 -1.67 15.38 -2.16
N VAL A 73 -0.36 15.52 -1.97
CA VAL A 73 0.29 16.72 -1.47
C VAL A 73 1.33 17.16 -2.48
N ARG A 74 1.37 18.45 -2.79
CA ARG A 74 2.31 19.02 -3.75
C ARG A 74 3.67 19.28 -3.09
N ALA A 75 4.75 18.86 -3.76
CA ALA A 75 6.09 19.26 -3.39
C ALA A 75 6.28 20.78 -3.59
N SER A 76 6.92 21.45 -2.63
CA SER A 76 7.35 22.83 -2.76
C SER A 76 8.70 22.94 -3.49
N ALA A 77 9.57 21.90 -3.35
CA ALA A 77 10.80 21.74 -4.10
C ALA A 77 11.17 20.25 -4.20
N GLY A 78 12.14 19.91 -5.04
CA GLY A 78 12.54 18.55 -5.32
C GLY A 78 11.63 17.84 -6.31
N ARG A 79 11.83 16.53 -6.46
CA ARG A 79 11.02 15.70 -7.38
C ARG A 79 10.77 14.31 -6.84
N ILE A 80 9.68 13.72 -7.29
CA ILE A 80 9.30 12.33 -6.99
C ILE A 80 9.02 11.61 -8.30
N LEU A 81 9.67 10.48 -8.51
CA LEU A 81 9.38 9.53 -9.56
C LEU A 81 8.81 8.27 -8.93
N VAL A 82 7.73 7.75 -9.44
CA VAL A 82 7.16 6.47 -9.01
C VAL A 82 6.84 5.64 -10.24
N LEU A 83 7.32 4.41 -10.27
CA LEU A 83 7.23 3.52 -11.43
C LEU A 83 7.72 4.21 -12.72
N GLY A 84 8.80 5.00 -12.60
CA GLY A 84 9.39 5.77 -13.69
C GLY A 84 8.62 7.02 -14.12
N GLN A 85 7.51 7.38 -13.43
CA GLN A 85 6.66 8.51 -13.81
C GLN A 85 6.80 9.66 -12.79
N PRO A 86 7.01 10.93 -13.24
CA PRO A 86 7.02 12.08 -12.34
C PRO A 86 5.65 12.26 -11.70
N VAL A 87 5.60 12.33 -10.38
CA VAL A 87 4.36 12.58 -9.63
C VAL A 87 3.76 13.94 -10.05
N GLY A 88 2.46 13.95 -10.32
CA GLY A 88 1.75 15.14 -10.80
C GLY A 88 1.74 15.31 -12.33
N SER A 89 2.48 14.49 -13.08
CA SER A 89 2.42 14.50 -14.55
C SER A 89 1.10 13.88 -15.08
N ARG A 90 0.84 14.07 -16.37
CA ARG A 90 -0.33 13.47 -17.03
C ARG A 90 -0.24 11.95 -17.09
N GLU A 91 0.97 11.44 -17.28
CA GLU A 91 1.31 10.02 -17.31
C GLU A 91 1.09 9.40 -15.92
N TRP A 92 1.52 10.10 -14.88
CA TRP A 92 1.28 9.74 -13.49
C TRP A 92 -0.20 9.50 -13.18
N SER A 93 -1.09 10.37 -13.65
CA SER A 93 -2.54 10.23 -13.43
C SER A 93 -3.11 8.91 -13.96
N ARG A 94 -2.46 8.30 -14.94
CA ARG A 94 -2.79 6.96 -15.48
C ARG A 94 -2.06 5.85 -14.71
N GLY A 95 -0.80 6.08 -14.32
CA GLY A 95 0.07 5.12 -13.65
C GLY A 95 -0.30 4.87 -12.18
N ARG A 96 -0.86 5.86 -11.47
CA ARG A 96 -1.20 5.77 -10.05
C ARG A 96 -2.18 4.64 -9.69
N ARG A 97 -2.90 4.09 -10.69
CA ARG A 97 -3.76 2.90 -10.50
C ARG A 97 -2.98 1.65 -10.12
N ARG A 98 -1.66 1.64 -10.37
CA ARG A 98 -0.75 0.56 -9.97
C ARG A 98 -0.24 0.70 -8.55
N ILE A 99 -0.76 1.67 -7.79
CA ILE A 99 -0.42 1.90 -6.40
C ILE A 99 -1.63 1.55 -5.54
N GLY A 100 -1.46 0.58 -4.66
CA GLY A 100 -2.39 0.31 -3.57
C GLY A 100 -2.04 1.19 -2.38
N TYR A 101 -3.04 1.80 -1.75
CA TYR A 101 -2.85 2.54 -0.51
C TYR A 101 -3.81 2.04 0.57
N VAL A 102 -3.21 1.57 1.64
CA VAL A 102 -3.90 1.18 2.87
C VAL A 102 -3.60 2.25 3.91
N ASN A 103 -4.59 3.06 4.22
CA ASN A 103 -4.47 4.14 5.19
C ASN A 103 -4.74 3.66 6.62
N GLN A 104 -4.24 4.41 7.59
CA GLN A 104 -4.39 4.16 9.02
C GLN A 104 -5.86 4.21 9.48
N GLU A 105 -6.65 5.12 8.91
CA GLU A 105 -8.05 5.29 9.28
C GLU A 105 -8.88 4.17 8.66
N SER A 106 -9.49 3.34 9.51
CA SER A 106 -10.62 2.51 9.09
C SER A 106 -11.74 3.46 8.66
N VAL A 107 -12.17 3.33 7.41
CA VAL A 107 -13.30 4.13 6.89
C VAL A 107 -14.49 3.90 7.80
N HIS A 108 -14.90 4.92 8.56
CA HIS A 108 -16.19 4.90 9.24
C HIS A 108 -17.27 5.02 8.17
N VAL A 109 -17.90 3.92 7.88
CA VAL A 109 -19.01 3.88 6.91
C VAL A 109 -20.29 3.72 7.72
N ASP A 110 -21.07 4.78 7.76
CA ASP A 110 -22.34 4.82 8.51
C ASP A 110 -23.49 4.12 7.75
N PHE A 111 -23.25 3.67 6.52
CA PHE A 111 -24.26 2.89 5.80
C PHE A 111 -23.87 1.44 5.60
N PRO A 112 -24.89 0.58 5.36
CA PRO A 112 -24.72 -0.84 5.30
C PRO A 112 -24.00 -1.25 4.01
N VAL A 113 -22.66 -1.42 4.10
CA VAL A 113 -21.83 -2.00 3.02
C VAL A 113 -21.31 -3.36 3.46
N SER A 114 -21.31 -4.30 2.54
CA SER A 114 -20.71 -5.61 2.71
C SER A 114 -19.20 -5.60 2.48
N GLY A 115 -18.51 -6.63 3.00
CA GLY A 115 -17.08 -6.79 2.74
C GLY A 115 -16.75 -6.87 1.24
N ARG A 116 -17.62 -7.51 0.43
CA ARG A 116 -17.46 -7.56 -1.02
C ARG A 116 -17.52 -6.18 -1.67
N GLU A 117 -18.50 -5.36 -1.29
CA GLU A 117 -18.66 -4.00 -1.84
C GLU A 117 -17.46 -3.11 -1.52
N VAL A 118 -16.87 -3.25 -0.32
CA VAL A 118 -15.62 -2.55 0.03
C VAL A 118 -14.48 -2.95 -0.92
N VAL A 119 -14.31 -4.22 -1.24
CA VAL A 119 -13.27 -4.68 -2.17
C VAL A 119 -13.57 -4.24 -3.59
N GLU A 120 -14.85 -4.22 -4.00
CA GLU A 120 -15.28 -3.81 -5.34
C GLU A 120 -14.90 -2.36 -5.67
N ILE A 121 -14.79 -1.47 -4.69
CA ILE A 121 -14.30 -0.09 -4.87
C ILE A 121 -12.94 -0.09 -5.61
N GLY A 122 -12.07 -1.07 -5.33
CA GLY A 122 -10.75 -1.18 -5.97
C GLY A 122 -10.82 -1.36 -7.49
N VAL A 123 -11.84 -2.03 -8.02
CA VAL A 123 -11.99 -2.27 -9.46
C VAL A 123 -12.96 -1.31 -10.15
N CYS A 124 -13.60 -0.38 -9.42
CA CYS A 124 -14.60 0.54 -10.00
C CYS A 124 -14.04 1.39 -11.13
N SER A 125 -12.80 1.89 -10.97
CA SER A 125 -12.15 2.76 -11.96
C SER A 125 -11.50 1.98 -13.12
N LEU A 126 -11.48 0.66 -13.07
CA LEU A 126 -10.86 -0.17 -14.09
C LEU A 126 -11.84 -0.44 -15.24
N ARG A 127 -11.34 -0.28 -16.47
CA ARG A 127 -12.12 -0.59 -17.69
C ARG A 127 -12.07 -2.09 -17.96
N LEU A 128 -12.73 -2.87 -17.11
CA LEU A 128 -12.80 -4.33 -17.16
C LEU A 128 -14.26 -4.78 -17.32
N GLY A 129 -14.46 -5.90 -18.01
CA GLY A 129 -15.77 -6.57 -18.07
C GLY A 129 -16.22 -7.08 -16.69
N LYS A 130 -17.54 -7.29 -16.52
CA LYS A 130 -18.14 -7.74 -15.25
C LYS A 130 -17.52 -9.04 -14.73
N ALA A 131 -17.30 -10.01 -15.60
CA ALA A 131 -16.71 -11.30 -15.24
C ALA A 131 -15.29 -11.15 -14.69
N GLU A 132 -14.46 -10.34 -15.34
CA GLU A 132 -13.07 -10.08 -14.91
C GLU A 132 -13.03 -9.31 -13.59
N LYS A 133 -13.88 -8.30 -13.41
CA LYS A 133 -13.99 -7.58 -12.11
C LYS A 133 -14.35 -8.55 -10.99
N ARG A 134 -15.34 -9.40 -11.22
CA ARG A 134 -15.77 -10.41 -10.27
C ARG A 134 -14.63 -11.36 -9.90
N ARG A 135 -13.92 -11.90 -10.90
CA ARG A 135 -12.77 -12.78 -10.70
C ARG A 135 -11.69 -12.10 -9.84
N ARG A 136 -11.29 -10.86 -10.18
CA ARG A 136 -10.27 -10.12 -9.41
C ARG A 136 -10.65 -9.88 -7.95
N ILE A 137 -11.92 -9.60 -7.67
CA ILE A 137 -12.42 -9.46 -6.31
C ILE A 137 -12.31 -10.79 -5.55
N GLU A 138 -12.81 -11.88 -6.14
CA GLU A 138 -12.79 -13.21 -5.53
C GLU A 138 -11.36 -13.67 -5.27
N ASP A 139 -10.49 -13.51 -6.24
CA ASP A 139 -9.07 -13.83 -6.15
C ASP A 139 -8.36 -13.01 -5.07
N ALA A 140 -8.56 -11.70 -5.03
CA ALA A 140 -7.95 -10.83 -4.02
C ALA A 140 -8.43 -11.17 -2.60
N MET A 141 -9.73 -11.45 -2.43
CA MET A 141 -10.27 -11.88 -1.13
C MET A 141 -9.71 -13.23 -0.69
N ALA A 142 -9.52 -14.15 -1.63
CA ALA A 142 -8.89 -15.45 -1.36
C ALA A 142 -7.42 -15.30 -0.97
N ALA A 143 -6.67 -14.44 -1.67
CA ALA A 143 -5.24 -14.19 -1.40
C ALA A 143 -4.98 -13.70 0.03
N VAL A 144 -5.87 -12.89 0.59
CA VAL A 144 -5.73 -12.39 1.97
C VAL A 144 -6.56 -13.20 2.99
N GLY A 145 -7.16 -14.31 2.57
CA GLY A 145 -7.92 -15.19 3.46
C GLY A 145 -9.21 -14.59 4.02
N CYS A 146 -9.85 -13.67 3.29
CA CYS A 146 -11.07 -13.00 3.74
C CYS A 146 -12.34 -13.31 2.92
N SER A 147 -12.36 -14.38 2.11
CA SER A 147 -13.53 -14.76 1.29
C SER A 147 -14.81 -14.97 2.10
N HIS A 148 -14.69 -15.41 3.35
CA HIS A 148 -15.81 -15.62 4.27
C HIS A 148 -16.48 -14.30 4.74
N LEU A 149 -15.85 -13.16 4.48
CA LEU A 149 -16.33 -11.83 4.86
C LEU A 149 -17.18 -11.16 3.75
N GLN A 150 -17.30 -11.77 2.58
CA GLN A 150 -17.91 -11.13 1.41
C GLN A 150 -19.34 -10.61 1.65
N SER A 151 -20.16 -11.33 2.42
CA SER A 151 -21.55 -10.96 2.76
C SER A 151 -21.70 -10.33 4.14
N ARG A 152 -20.61 -10.23 4.92
CA ARG A 152 -20.66 -9.61 6.25
C ARG A 152 -20.67 -8.09 6.15
N MET A 153 -21.44 -7.46 7.03
CA MET A 153 -21.50 -6.00 7.13
C MET A 153 -20.16 -5.45 7.63
N TYR A 154 -19.55 -4.52 6.90
CA TYR A 154 -18.25 -3.93 7.21
C TYR A 154 -18.21 -3.30 8.62
N ALA A 155 -19.28 -2.63 9.04
CA ALA A 155 -19.37 -2.01 10.35
C ALA A 155 -19.23 -3.01 11.52
N ARG A 156 -19.55 -4.30 11.30
CA ARG A 156 -19.51 -5.38 12.31
C ARG A 156 -18.19 -6.16 12.31
N LEU A 157 -17.24 -5.79 11.48
CA LEU A 157 -15.96 -6.49 11.36
C LEU A 157 -14.97 -5.99 12.40
N SER A 158 -14.11 -6.90 12.87
CA SER A 158 -12.95 -6.57 13.71
C SER A 158 -11.93 -5.71 12.93
N GLY A 159 -11.00 -5.08 13.64
CA GLY A 159 -9.92 -4.30 13.03
C GLY A 159 -9.09 -5.12 12.03
N GLY A 160 -8.71 -6.34 12.39
CA GLY A 160 -7.97 -7.24 11.52
C GLY A 160 -8.75 -7.68 10.27
N GLU A 161 -10.07 -7.94 10.40
CA GLU A 161 -10.94 -8.26 9.25
C GLU A 161 -11.06 -7.06 8.31
N LYS A 162 -11.23 -5.84 8.85
CA LYS A 162 -11.25 -4.60 8.06
C LYS A 162 -9.92 -4.38 7.34
N GLN A 163 -8.80 -4.66 7.99
CA GLN A 163 -7.48 -4.55 7.40
C GLN A 163 -7.30 -5.52 6.24
N LYS A 164 -7.71 -6.78 6.39
CA LYS A 164 -7.71 -7.77 5.31
C LYS A 164 -8.55 -7.31 4.11
N LEU A 165 -9.73 -6.72 4.33
CA LEU A 165 -10.56 -6.17 3.24
C LEU A 165 -9.91 -4.96 2.57
N SER A 166 -9.27 -4.07 3.34
CA SER A 166 -8.54 -2.93 2.78
C SER A 166 -7.38 -3.39 1.89
N LEU A 167 -6.68 -4.45 2.31
CA LEU A 167 -5.62 -5.07 1.52
C LEU A 167 -6.19 -5.72 0.25
N ALA A 168 -7.29 -6.52 0.35
CA ALA A 168 -7.96 -7.10 -0.80
C ALA A 168 -8.41 -6.04 -1.81
N ARG A 169 -8.95 -4.91 -1.34
CA ARG A 169 -9.34 -3.75 -2.15
C ARG A 169 -8.16 -3.19 -2.95
N CYS A 170 -6.97 -3.16 -2.37
CA CYS A 170 -5.77 -2.74 -3.08
C CYS A 170 -5.30 -3.80 -4.08
N LEU A 171 -5.29 -5.07 -3.69
CA LEU A 171 -4.78 -6.17 -4.52
C LEU A 171 -5.62 -6.43 -5.78
N CYS A 172 -6.94 -6.24 -5.73
CA CYS A 172 -7.78 -6.44 -6.91
C CYS A 172 -7.52 -5.43 -8.06
N GLN A 173 -6.72 -4.36 -7.80
CA GLN A 173 -6.23 -3.43 -8.80
C GLN A 173 -4.98 -3.94 -9.52
N ASP A 174 -4.38 -5.04 -9.08
CA ASP A 174 -3.08 -5.54 -9.54
C ASP A 174 -1.95 -4.50 -9.36
N PRO A 175 -1.68 -4.09 -8.11
CA PRO A 175 -0.70 -3.04 -7.85
C PRO A 175 0.74 -3.54 -8.02
N GLN A 176 1.65 -2.63 -8.36
CA GLN A 176 3.11 -2.86 -8.37
C GLN A 176 3.78 -2.27 -7.12
N LEU A 177 3.14 -1.31 -6.50
CA LEU A 177 3.56 -0.65 -5.26
C LEU A 177 2.40 -0.67 -4.26
N LEU A 178 2.69 -1.08 -3.03
CA LEU A 178 1.77 -1.04 -1.91
C LEU A 178 2.31 -0.08 -0.85
N LEU A 179 1.54 0.95 -0.56
CA LEU A 179 1.82 1.89 0.51
C LEU A 179 0.93 1.56 1.70
N LEU A 180 1.53 1.40 2.88
CA LEU A 180 0.87 0.95 4.10
C LEU A 180 1.11 1.99 5.20
N ASP A 181 0.09 2.75 5.56
CA ASP A 181 0.20 3.80 6.59
C ASP A 181 -0.31 3.25 7.92
N GLU A 182 0.60 2.87 8.80
CA GLU A 182 0.36 2.27 10.12
C GLU A 182 -0.63 1.09 10.12
N PRO A 183 -0.43 0.06 9.26
CA PRO A 183 -1.41 -0.99 9.05
C PRO A 183 -1.62 -1.90 10.26
N THR A 184 -0.75 -1.82 11.27
CA THR A 184 -0.76 -2.67 12.47
C THR A 184 -1.24 -1.95 13.73
N SER A 185 -1.47 -0.64 13.70
CA SER A 185 -1.69 0.21 14.87
C SER A 185 -2.91 -0.18 15.71
N SER A 186 -3.93 -0.78 15.11
CA SER A 186 -5.18 -1.20 15.78
C SER A 186 -5.32 -2.71 15.92
N LEU A 187 -4.24 -3.47 15.67
CA LEU A 187 -4.26 -4.92 15.67
C LEU A 187 -3.72 -5.49 16.98
N ASP A 188 -4.34 -6.57 17.46
CA ASP A 188 -3.77 -7.41 18.51
C ASP A 188 -2.48 -8.11 18.02
N PRO A 189 -1.62 -8.62 18.92
CA PRO A 189 -0.32 -9.20 18.54
C PRO A 189 -0.42 -10.35 17.54
N ARG A 190 -1.47 -11.19 17.63
CA ARG A 190 -1.68 -12.31 16.70
C ARG A 190 -2.07 -11.82 15.31
N SER A 191 -3.05 -10.94 15.24
CA SER A 191 -3.50 -10.34 13.97
C SER A 191 -2.39 -9.57 13.27
N ARG A 192 -1.50 -8.94 14.05
CA ARG A 192 -0.29 -8.26 13.55
C ARG A 192 0.67 -9.25 12.90
N SER A 193 1.02 -10.33 13.59
CA SER A 193 1.90 -11.38 13.04
C SER A 193 1.31 -11.98 11.76
N GLU A 194 0.01 -12.31 11.76
CA GLU A 194 -0.68 -12.82 10.57
C GLU A 194 -0.62 -11.84 9.39
N LEU A 195 -0.72 -10.52 9.64
CA LEU A 195 -0.60 -9.50 8.60
C LEU A 195 0.84 -9.44 8.06
N MET A 196 1.86 -9.45 8.91
CA MET A 196 3.26 -9.41 8.48
C MET A 196 3.63 -10.63 7.64
N ASP A 197 3.20 -11.83 8.05
CA ASP A 197 3.36 -13.07 7.27
C ASP A 197 2.67 -12.98 5.89
N LEU A 198 1.46 -12.44 5.86
CA LEU A 198 0.72 -12.21 4.62
C LEU A 198 1.47 -11.26 3.68
N LEU A 199 1.97 -10.13 4.19
CA LEU A 199 2.74 -9.15 3.40
C LEU A 199 4.02 -9.79 2.86
N ARG A 200 4.72 -10.61 3.65
CA ARG A 200 5.89 -11.37 3.21
C ARG A 200 5.54 -12.29 2.03
N VAL A 201 4.49 -13.10 2.16
CA VAL A 201 4.05 -14.01 1.10
C VAL A 201 3.65 -13.25 -0.18
N LEU A 202 2.96 -12.11 -0.05
CA LEU A 202 2.58 -11.28 -1.20
C LEU A 202 3.82 -10.70 -1.92
N ASN A 203 4.83 -10.24 -1.17
CA ASN A 203 6.07 -9.75 -1.78
C ASN A 203 6.83 -10.86 -2.51
N GLU A 204 7.04 -12.02 -1.86
CA GLU A 204 7.78 -13.14 -2.43
C GLU A 204 7.13 -13.69 -3.71
N ARG A 205 5.79 -13.84 -3.71
CA ARG A 205 5.07 -14.43 -4.84
C ARG A 205 4.89 -13.47 -6.02
N HIS A 206 4.71 -12.18 -5.74
CA HIS A 206 4.32 -11.19 -6.75
C HIS A 206 5.37 -10.12 -6.99
N ARG A 207 6.52 -10.16 -6.29
CA ARG A 207 7.54 -9.10 -6.31
C ARG A 207 6.95 -7.71 -6.05
N LEU A 208 5.90 -7.67 -5.23
CA LEU A 208 5.19 -6.44 -4.89
C LEU A 208 6.10 -5.55 -4.04
N THR A 209 6.43 -4.37 -4.54
CA THR A 209 7.19 -3.38 -3.76
C THR A 209 6.31 -2.84 -2.64
N MET A 210 6.85 -2.74 -1.43
CA MET A 210 6.09 -2.29 -0.27
C MET A 210 6.82 -1.18 0.47
N VAL A 211 6.10 -0.12 0.80
CA VAL A 211 6.57 0.92 1.73
C VAL A 211 5.56 1.03 2.85
N MET A 212 6.02 0.80 4.07
CA MET A 212 5.21 0.82 5.29
C MET A 212 5.68 1.95 6.20
N VAL A 213 4.74 2.69 6.75
CA VAL A 213 5.00 3.57 7.90
C VAL A 213 4.66 2.81 9.16
N SER A 214 5.57 2.77 10.12
CA SER A 214 5.31 2.18 11.43
C SER A 214 6.20 2.81 12.51
N HIS A 215 5.68 2.84 13.74
CA HIS A 215 6.43 3.14 14.96
C HIS A 215 6.45 1.95 15.92
N ASP A 216 5.92 0.80 15.51
CA ASP A 216 5.79 -0.41 16.32
C ASP A 216 7.12 -1.18 16.36
N ALA A 217 7.69 -1.34 17.56
CA ALA A 217 8.97 -2.02 17.76
C ALA A 217 8.98 -3.47 17.24
N GLN A 218 7.85 -4.18 17.27
CA GLN A 218 7.77 -5.55 16.74
C GLN A 218 7.87 -5.54 15.20
N VAL A 219 7.21 -4.60 14.55
CA VAL A 219 7.31 -4.41 13.09
C VAL A 219 8.71 -4.01 12.67
N LEU A 220 9.38 -3.16 13.48
CA LEU A 220 10.77 -2.74 13.23
C LEU A 220 11.79 -3.87 13.47
N SER A 221 11.42 -4.96 14.11
CA SER A 221 12.30 -6.13 14.30
C SER A 221 12.24 -7.14 13.16
N GLU A 222 11.40 -6.92 12.13
CA GLU A 222 11.27 -7.81 10.98
C GLU A 222 12.55 -7.81 10.11
N PRO A 223 13.29 -8.93 10.03
CA PRO A 223 14.66 -8.93 9.50
C PRO A 223 14.76 -8.69 7.99
N GLU A 224 13.66 -8.85 7.28
CA GLU A 224 13.62 -8.76 5.82
C GLU A 224 13.15 -7.40 5.30
N TRP A 225 12.89 -6.45 6.20
CA TRP A 225 12.51 -5.09 5.85
C TRP A 225 13.70 -4.14 6.02
N LYS A 226 13.95 -3.34 5.00
CA LYS A 226 14.85 -2.18 5.13
C LYS A 226 14.18 -1.16 6.03
N ILE A 227 14.95 -0.45 6.86
CA ILE A 227 14.39 0.55 7.77
C ILE A 227 15.09 1.89 7.48
N GLU A 228 14.28 2.91 7.25
CA GLU A 228 14.71 4.31 7.19
C GLU A 228 14.08 5.07 8.36
N HIS A 229 14.91 5.72 9.15
CA HIS A 229 14.45 6.51 10.29
C HIS A 229 14.18 7.94 9.88
N MET A 230 12.96 8.41 10.18
CA MET A 230 12.53 9.76 9.85
C MET A 230 12.29 10.57 11.13
N GLU A 231 12.95 11.73 11.21
CA GLU A 231 12.83 12.68 12.31
C GLU A 231 12.71 14.09 11.76
N ALA A 232 11.80 14.89 12.30
CA ALA A 232 11.60 16.30 11.96
C ALA A 232 11.57 16.60 10.43
N GLY A 233 11.03 15.70 9.64
CA GLY A 233 10.84 15.89 8.20
C GLY A 233 12.02 15.48 7.32
N ALA A 234 13.05 14.85 7.87
CA ALA A 234 14.22 14.34 7.15
C ALA A 234 14.52 12.89 7.57
N PHE A 235 15.29 12.15 6.77
CA PHE A 235 15.87 10.89 7.20
C PHE A 235 17.10 11.17 8.07
N ALA A 236 17.25 10.37 9.14
CA ALA A 236 18.35 10.46 10.10
C ALA A 236 19.64 9.87 9.55
#